data_48167847520a5f6fb6dd8d342bb53402
#
_entry.id   48167847520a5f6fb6dd8d342bb53402
#
_cell.length_a   1.000
_cell.length_b   1.000
_cell.length_c   1.000
_cell.angle_alpha   90.00
_cell.angle_beta   90.00
_cell.angle_gamma   90.00
#
_symmetry.space_group_name_H-M   'P 1'
#
loop_
_entity.id
_entity.type
_entity.pdbx_description
1 polymer ?
#
loop_
_entity_poly.entity_id
_entity_poly.type
_entity_poly.pdbx_seq_one_letter_code
_entity_poly.pdbx_strand_id
1 'polypeptide(L)' 'MKRLQTESLIRAMDSICYVATGEPSGISEVWNGDLDELEEHLEMIEIYAEDEGMTETAKELFAAAHHIIAAFRKEE' A
#
# COMPACT_ATOMS: atom_id res chain seq x y z
N MET A 1 10.33 -20.81 10.23
CA MET A 1 9.19 -19.97 9.93
C MET A 1 9.03 -19.76 8.44
N LYS A 2 7.83 -19.62 7.98
CA LYS A 2 7.61 -19.37 6.58
C LYS A 2 8.08 -18.02 6.13
N ARG A 3 8.60 -17.96 4.94
CA ARG A 3 8.88 -16.70 4.31
C ARG A 3 7.62 -15.93 4.08
N LEU A 4 7.66 -14.64 4.30
CA LEU A 4 6.53 -13.79 3.99
C LEU A 4 6.32 -13.73 2.48
N GLN A 5 5.09 -13.60 2.08
CA GLN A 5 4.71 -13.57 0.68
C GLN A 5 4.81 -12.15 0.15
N THR A 6 6.02 -11.73 -0.18
CA THR A 6 6.25 -10.35 -0.62
C THR A 6 5.49 -10.03 -1.91
N GLU A 7 5.39 -11.00 -2.81
CA GLU A 7 4.62 -10.78 -4.04
C GLU A 7 3.15 -10.56 -3.73
N SER A 8 2.62 -11.30 -2.75
CA SER A 8 1.24 -11.13 -2.35
C SER A 8 1.03 -9.78 -1.69
N LEU A 9 2.00 -9.33 -0.90
CA LEU A 9 1.92 -8.01 -0.30
C LEU A 9 1.83 -6.93 -1.37
N ILE A 10 2.69 -7.00 -2.38
CA ILE A 10 2.68 -6.02 -3.45
C ILE A 10 1.37 -6.01 -4.21
N ARG A 11 0.84 -7.19 -4.49
CA ARG A 11 -0.45 -7.29 -5.17
C ARG A 11 -1.57 -6.71 -4.33
N ALA A 12 -1.52 -6.96 -3.02
CA ALA A 12 -2.52 -6.40 -2.11
C ALA A 12 -2.45 -4.87 -2.09
N MET A 13 -1.24 -4.31 -2.03
CA MET A 13 -1.07 -2.87 -2.03
C MET A 13 -1.57 -2.25 -3.35
N ASP A 14 -1.21 -2.86 -4.47
CA ASP A 14 -1.70 -2.40 -5.78
C ASP A 14 -3.23 -2.44 -5.83
N SER A 15 -3.82 -3.52 -5.35
CA SER A 15 -5.27 -3.67 -5.37
C SER A 15 -5.97 -2.65 -4.49
N ILE A 16 -5.44 -2.43 -3.30
CA ILE A 16 -6.01 -1.45 -2.38
C ILE A 16 -5.95 -0.05 -2.99
N CYS A 17 -4.81 0.31 -3.55
CA CYS A 17 -4.67 1.62 -4.18
C CYS A 17 -5.62 1.78 -5.37
N TYR A 18 -5.75 0.72 -6.16
CA TYR A 18 -6.66 0.76 -7.30
C TYR A 18 -8.10 0.99 -6.86
N VAL A 19 -8.53 0.25 -5.84
CA VAL A 19 -9.91 0.39 -5.33
C VAL A 19 -10.12 1.78 -4.75
N ALA A 20 -9.12 2.29 -4.04
CA ALA A 20 -9.23 3.59 -3.36
C ALA A 20 -9.19 4.78 -4.31
N THR A 21 -8.41 4.70 -5.37
CA THR A 21 -8.16 5.85 -6.26
C THR A 21 -8.71 5.68 -7.66
N GLY A 22 -8.99 4.44 -8.07
CA GLY A 22 -9.40 4.16 -9.44
C GLY A 22 -8.24 4.10 -10.43
N GLU A 23 -7.02 4.20 -9.95
CA GLU A 23 -5.84 4.21 -10.81
C GLU A 23 -4.78 3.22 -10.32
N PRO A 24 -4.00 2.65 -11.25
CA PRO A 24 -2.90 1.76 -10.85
C PRO A 24 -1.86 2.52 -10.04
N SER A 25 -1.30 1.86 -9.05
CA SER A 25 -0.32 2.50 -8.17
C SER A 25 1.10 2.50 -8.72
N GLY A 26 1.43 1.53 -9.55
CA GLY A 26 2.79 1.36 -10.02
C GLY A 26 3.75 0.81 -8.99
N ILE A 27 3.27 0.45 -7.81
CA ILE A 27 4.12 -0.06 -6.74
C ILE A 27 4.88 -1.30 -7.17
N SER A 28 4.23 -2.21 -7.88
CA SER A 28 4.87 -3.45 -8.30
C SER A 28 6.05 -3.22 -9.25
N GLU A 29 6.10 -2.08 -9.91
CA GLU A 29 7.16 -1.77 -10.86
C GLU A 29 8.39 -1.15 -10.19
N VAL A 30 8.21 -0.51 -9.04
CA VAL A 30 9.29 0.26 -8.43
C VAL A 30 9.79 -0.31 -7.11
N TRP A 31 9.02 -1.22 -6.51
CA TRP A 31 9.38 -1.75 -5.21
C TRP A 31 10.57 -2.72 -5.29
N ASN A 32 11.53 -2.52 -4.41
CA ASN A 32 12.76 -3.32 -4.40
C ASN A 32 12.90 -4.23 -3.18
N GLY A 33 11.84 -4.41 -2.42
CA GLY A 33 11.85 -5.27 -1.24
C GLY A 33 11.97 -4.54 0.08
N ASP A 34 12.10 -3.23 0.05
CA ASP A 34 12.23 -2.41 1.25
C ASP A 34 10.86 -1.93 1.71
N LEU A 35 10.46 -2.33 2.91
CA LEU A 35 9.15 -1.93 3.44
C LEU A 35 9.06 -0.42 3.67
N ASP A 36 10.17 0.23 4.00
CA ASP A 36 10.15 1.69 4.17
C ASP A 36 9.83 2.39 2.86
N GLU A 37 10.43 1.93 1.77
CA GLU A 37 10.11 2.50 0.46
C GLU A 37 8.68 2.22 0.05
N LEU A 38 8.18 1.04 0.37
CA LEU A 38 6.79 0.69 0.07
C LEU A 38 5.84 1.65 0.80
N GLU A 39 6.12 1.89 2.08
CA GLU A 39 5.29 2.76 2.89
C GLU A 39 5.35 4.21 2.41
N GLU A 40 6.54 4.68 2.04
CA GLU A 40 6.68 6.02 1.49
C GLU A 40 5.89 6.19 0.20
N HIS A 41 5.95 5.18 -0.67
CA HIS A 41 5.22 5.23 -1.92
C HIS A 41 3.71 5.26 -1.66
N LEU A 42 3.27 4.45 -0.70
CA LEU A 42 1.87 4.41 -0.31
C LEU A 42 1.42 5.77 0.22
N GLU A 43 2.24 6.41 1.05
CA GLU A 43 1.93 7.73 1.59
C GLU A 43 1.82 8.79 0.51
N MET A 44 2.69 8.72 -0.49
CA MET A 44 2.61 9.67 -1.62
C MET A 44 1.30 9.52 -2.38
N ILE A 45 0.90 8.28 -2.63
CA ILE A 45 -0.37 8.02 -3.30
C ILE A 45 -1.52 8.57 -2.47
N GLU A 46 -1.46 8.36 -1.17
CA GLU A 46 -2.48 8.84 -0.24
C GLU A 46 -2.59 10.36 -0.26
N ILE A 47 -1.45 11.04 -0.27
CA ILE A 47 -1.43 12.50 -0.32
C ILE A 47 -2.09 13.01 -1.61
N TYR A 48 -1.76 12.42 -2.74
CA TYR A 48 -2.39 12.80 -4.01
C TYR A 48 -3.89 12.55 -3.97
N ALA A 49 -4.30 11.43 -3.40
CA ALA A 49 -5.72 11.10 -3.29
C ALA A 49 -6.45 12.11 -2.40
N GLU A 50 -5.81 12.54 -1.32
CA GLU A 50 -6.39 13.54 -0.43
C GLU A 50 -6.59 14.88 -1.15
N ASP A 51 -5.62 15.27 -1.97
CA ASP A 51 -5.73 16.50 -2.73
C ASP A 51 -6.90 16.50 -3.70
N GLU A 52 -7.24 15.32 -4.23
CA GLU A 52 -8.35 15.18 -5.16
C GLU A 52 -9.69 14.94 -4.45
N GLY A 53 -9.66 14.72 -3.17
CA GLY A 53 -10.85 14.46 -2.38
C GLY A 53 -11.13 12.97 -2.20
N MET A 54 -10.71 12.44 -1.07
CA MET A 54 -10.89 11.02 -0.76
C MET A 54 -12.22 10.74 -0.11
N THR A 55 -12.86 9.62 -0.48
CA THR A 55 -14.04 9.14 0.21
C THR A 55 -13.66 8.52 1.55
N GLU A 56 -14.62 8.31 2.42
CA GLU A 56 -14.38 7.62 3.69
C GLU A 56 -13.89 6.19 3.45
N THR A 57 -14.45 5.53 2.44
CA THR A 57 -14.04 4.19 2.08
C THR A 57 -12.56 4.17 1.69
N ALA A 58 -12.13 5.15 0.90
CA ALA A 58 -10.73 5.24 0.49
C ALA A 58 -9.81 5.44 1.69
N LYS A 59 -10.22 6.28 2.64
CA LYS A 59 -9.44 6.50 3.86
C LYS A 59 -9.26 5.20 4.65
N GLU A 60 -10.32 4.42 4.76
CA GLU A 60 -10.25 3.16 5.47
C GLU A 60 -9.36 2.15 4.73
N LEU A 61 -9.41 2.15 3.40
CA LEU A 61 -8.55 1.26 2.61
C LEU A 61 -7.07 1.59 2.82
N PHE A 62 -6.72 2.87 2.82
CA PHE A 62 -5.33 3.26 3.08
C PHE A 62 -4.91 2.91 4.52
N ALA A 63 -5.80 3.08 5.48
CA ALA A 63 -5.51 2.69 6.85
C ALA A 63 -5.24 1.18 6.93
N ALA A 64 -6.04 0.37 6.23
CA ALA A 64 -5.83 -1.07 6.18
C ALA A 64 -4.47 -1.40 5.56
N ALA A 65 -4.09 -0.69 4.50
CA ALA A 65 -2.78 -0.89 3.87
C ALA A 65 -1.64 -0.63 4.85
N HIS A 66 -1.72 0.44 5.62
CA HIS A 66 -0.71 0.73 6.64
C HIS A 66 -0.65 -0.35 7.72
N HIS A 67 -1.80 -0.88 8.11
CA HIS A 67 -1.85 -1.97 9.09
C HIS A 67 -1.20 -3.24 8.55
N ILE A 68 -1.41 -3.53 7.28
CA ILE A 68 -0.79 -4.71 6.65
C ILE A 68 0.73 -4.57 6.65
N ILE A 69 1.23 -3.40 6.28
CA ILE A 69 2.67 -3.15 6.28
C ILE A 69 3.23 -3.30 7.70
N ALA A 70 2.52 -2.76 8.69
CA ALA A 70 2.95 -2.87 10.08
C ALA A 70 3.02 -4.33 10.53
N ALA A 71 2.07 -5.15 10.08
CA ALA A 71 2.09 -6.57 10.41
C ALA A 71 3.32 -7.27 9.81
N PHE A 72 3.68 -6.91 8.58
CA PHE A 72 4.88 -7.46 7.96
C PHE A 72 6.14 -7.06 8.70
N ARG A 73 6.19 -5.83 9.18
CA ARG A 73 7.35 -5.36 9.96
C ARG A 73 7.55 -6.16 11.23
N LYS A 74 6.46 -6.59 11.87
CA LYS A 74 6.56 -7.40 13.08
C LYS A 74 7.16 -8.77 12.83
N GLU A 75 7.02 -9.27 11.61
CA GLU A 75 7.55 -10.57 11.25
C GLU A 75 9.02 -10.51 10.83
N GLU A 76 9.55 -9.34 10.58
CA GLU A 76 10.98 -9.17 10.30
C GLU A 76 11.84 -9.23 11.58
#